data_fa3ba1b079e22ff1f9e67df9a9bf89f8
#
_entry.id   fa3ba1b079e22ff1f9e67df9a9bf89f8
#
_cell.length_a   1.000
_cell.length_b   1.000
_cell.length_c   1.000
_cell.angle_alpha   90.00
_cell.angle_beta   90.00
_cell.angle_gamma   90.00
#
_symmetry.space_group_name_H-M   'P 1'
#
loop_
_entity.id
_entity.type
_entity.pdbx_description
1 polymer ?
#
loop_
_entity_poly.entity_id
_entity_poly.type
_entity_poly.pdbx_seq_one_letter_code
_entity_poly.pdbx_strand_id
1 'polypeptide(L)'
;MKITGVRTVPYQLTMQRPIADANYPAGSDQIPGLAVYIDTDEGITGISMGGARDMIHSLVGGVLVGQDPRGVLGHWHAMVDHVFKSGNRGNNTAAIAAIDTALWDLKARINNEPLWRTLGASSNRVRAYASGIDLCLSNEEIGAFYTRMAAKGVCGGKLKIGLDLESDMRRIGIMRDALATSGRTPELCIDVNE
;
A
#
# COMPACT_ATOMS: atom_id res chain seq x y z
N MET A 1 -8.21 26.45 -10.15
CA MET A 1 -8.52 25.02 -9.94
C MET A 1 -9.14 24.82 -8.58
N LYS A 2 -10.24 24.09 -8.52
CA LYS A 2 -10.96 23.75 -7.28
C LYS A 2 -11.38 22.29 -7.29
N ILE A 3 -11.39 21.66 -6.13
CA ILE A 3 -11.95 20.33 -5.94
C ILE A 3 -13.47 20.41 -6.13
N THR A 4 -14.01 19.56 -7.00
CA THR A 4 -15.46 19.50 -7.29
C THR A 4 -16.15 18.35 -6.57
N GLY A 5 -15.42 17.29 -6.23
CA GLY A 5 -15.98 16.15 -5.51
C GLY A 5 -15.07 14.93 -5.48
N VAL A 6 -15.64 13.82 -5.02
CA VAL A 6 -14.98 12.52 -4.95
C VAL A 6 -15.86 11.43 -5.55
N ARG A 7 -15.25 10.52 -6.28
CA ARG A 7 -15.86 9.27 -6.74
C ARG A 7 -15.12 8.10 -6.11
N THR A 8 -15.85 7.09 -5.71
CA THR A 8 -15.28 5.85 -5.17
C THR A 8 -15.81 4.64 -5.93
N VAL A 9 -14.92 3.75 -6.32
CA VAL A 9 -15.27 2.54 -7.08
C VAL A 9 -14.74 1.32 -6.33
N PRO A 10 -15.63 0.50 -5.76
CA PRO A 10 -15.22 -0.77 -5.20
C PRO A 10 -14.77 -1.72 -6.31
N TYR A 11 -13.72 -2.50 -6.02
CA TYR A 11 -13.23 -3.53 -6.94
C TYR A 11 -12.80 -4.77 -6.14
N GLN A 12 -12.62 -5.87 -6.85
CA GLN A 12 -12.07 -7.10 -6.30
C GLN A 12 -10.96 -7.61 -7.21
N LEU A 13 -9.82 -7.92 -6.63
CA LEU A 13 -8.70 -8.57 -7.32
C LEU A 13 -8.74 -10.06 -7.02
N THR A 14 -8.62 -10.89 -8.07
CA THR A 14 -8.36 -12.31 -7.93
C THR A 14 -6.86 -12.53 -8.08
N MET A 15 -6.22 -12.98 -7.02
CA MET A 15 -4.79 -13.28 -7.01
C MET A 15 -4.53 -14.64 -7.69
N GLN A 16 -3.32 -14.83 -8.24
CA GLN A 16 -2.92 -16.11 -8.83
C GLN A 16 -2.83 -17.25 -7.81
N ARG A 17 -2.74 -16.94 -6.54
CA ARG A 17 -2.74 -17.86 -5.41
C ARG A 17 -3.26 -17.17 -4.16
N PRO A 18 -3.69 -17.90 -3.13
CA PRO A 18 -3.97 -17.33 -1.83
C PRO A 18 -2.74 -16.61 -1.24
N ILE A 19 -3.00 -15.54 -0.51
CA ILE A 19 -2.03 -14.87 0.36
C ILE A 19 -2.48 -15.07 1.80
N ALA A 20 -1.53 -15.33 2.70
CA ALA A 20 -1.81 -15.65 4.09
C ALA A 20 -0.73 -15.13 5.04
N ASP A 21 -1.13 -14.85 6.27
CA ASP A 21 -0.26 -14.50 7.39
C ASP A 21 -0.73 -15.16 8.68
N ALA A 22 -0.05 -14.91 9.81
CA ALA A 22 -0.36 -15.57 11.08
C ALA A 22 -1.75 -15.22 11.63
N ASN A 23 -2.29 -14.02 11.31
CA ASN A 23 -3.64 -13.62 11.73
C ASN A 23 -4.72 -14.27 10.86
N TYR A 24 -4.39 -14.57 9.61
CA TYR A 24 -5.30 -15.21 8.66
C TYR A 24 -4.60 -16.36 7.90
N PRO A 25 -4.28 -17.48 8.59
CA PRO A 25 -3.45 -18.55 8.01
C PRO A 25 -4.13 -19.33 6.87
N ALA A 26 -5.46 -19.35 6.81
CA ALA A 26 -6.19 -19.95 5.70
C ALA A 26 -5.98 -19.17 4.39
N GLY A 27 -5.71 -17.88 4.50
CA GLY A 27 -5.50 -17.00 3.35
C GLY A 27 -6.72 -16.75 2.50
N SER A 28 -6.55 -15.88 1.49
CA SER A 28 -7.55 -15.61 0.46
C SER A 28 -6.87 -15.27 -0.85
N ASP A 29 -7.45 -15.68 -1.96
CA ASP A 29 -7.11 -15.22 -3.30
C ASP A 29 -7.99 -14.05 -3.76
N GLN A 30 -8.99 -13.65 -2.96
CA GLN A 30 -9.91 -12.55 -3.25
C GLN A 30 -9.58 -11.36 -2.38
N ILE A 31 -9.10 -10.27 -2.99
CA ILE A 31 -8.69 -9.06 -2.29
C ILE A 31 -9.64 -7.92 -2.67
N PRO A 32 -10.53 -7.50 -1.75
CA PRO A 32 -11.37 -6.34 -1.98
C PRO A 32 -10.55 -5.05 -1.93
N GLY A 33 -10.94 -4.07 -2.74
CA GLY A 33 -10.34 -2.75 -2.75
C GLY A 33 -11.35 -1.66 -3.04
N LEU A 34 -10.92 -0.42 -2.84
CA LEU A 34 -11.69 0.78 -3.13
C LEU A 34 -10.77 1.76 -3.88
N ALA A 35 -11.09 2.08 -5.11
CA ALA A 35 -10.44 3.16 -5.84
C ALA A 35 -11.10 4.50 -5.49
N VAL A 36 -10.28 5.53 -5.27
CA VAL A 36 -10.70 6.88 -4.88
C VAL A 36 -10.22 7.87 -5.92
N TYR A 37 -11.13 8.71 -6.41
CA TYR A 37 -10.86 9.73 -7.42
C TYR A 37 -11.30 11.09 -6.87
N ILE A 38 -10.37 12.05 -6.75
CA ILE A 38 -10.69 13.44 -6.41
C ILE A 38 -10.68 14.25 -7.70
N ASP A 39 -11.84 14.78 -8.05
CA ASP A 39 -12.05 15.50 -9.30
C ASP A 39 -11.94 17.02 -9.10
N THR A 40 -11.49 17.72 -10.15
CA THR A 40 -11.36 19.18 -10.17
C THR A 40 -12.17 19.80 -11.30
N ASP A 41 -12.45 21.11 -11.19
CA ASP A 41 -13.12 21.93 -12.21
C ASP A 41 -12.32 22.11 -13.52
N GLU A 42 -11.03 21.76 -13.50
CA GLU A 42 -10.15 21.79 -14.69
C GLU A 42 -9.96 20.40 -15.33
N GLY A 43 -10.69 19.37 -14.87
CA GLY A 43 -10.68 18.03 -15.45
C GLY A 43 -9.48 17.17 -15.06
N ILE A 44 -8.61 17.66 -14.16
CA ILE A 44 -7.53 16.85 -13.61
C ILE A 44 -8.06 16.07 -12.40
N THR A 45 -7.77 14.78 -12.34
CA THR A 45 -8.23 13.89 -11.28
C THR A 45 -7.04 13.26 -10.54
N GLY A 46 -7.03 13.32 -9.22
CA GLY A 46 -6.09 12.59 -8.36
C GLY A 46 -6.64 11.23 -7.98
N ILE A 47 -5.76 10.23 -7.86
CA ILE A 47 -6.14 8.83 -7.67
C ILE A 47 -5.42 8.24 -6.46
N SER A 48 -6.16 7.44 -5.67
CA SER A 48 -5.62 6.60 -4.61
C SER A 48 -6.44 5.33 -4.43
N MET A 49 -6.10 4.55 -3.43
CA MET A 49 -6.80 3.31 -3.08
C MET A 49 -7.01 3.21 -1.57
N GLY A 50 -8.06 2.47 -1.18
CA GLY A 50 -8.36 2.14 0.22
C GLY A 50 -9.24 3.18 0.91
N GLY A 51 -9.26 3.11 2.24
CA GLY A 51 -10.06 3.98 3.09
C GLY A 51 -11.51 3.53 3.29
N ALA A 52 -12.20 4.24 4.18
CA ALA A 52 -13.61 4.01 4.49
C ALA A 52 -14.48 4.91 3.60
N ARG A 53 -15.24 4.32 2.70
CA ARG A 53 -16.04 5.00 1.67
C ARG A 53 -16.86 6.18 2.20
N ASP A 54 -17.71 5.91 3.19
CA ASP A 54 -18.65 6.93 3.68
C ASP A 54 -17.92 8.10 4.35
N MET A 55 -16.82 7.81 5.05
CA MET A 55 -15.97 8.84 5.64
C MET A 55 -15.23 9.64 4.59
N ILE A 56 -14.77 9.02 3.50
CA ILE A 56 -14.16 9.73 2.36
C ILE A 56 -15.15 10.74 1.78
N HIS A 57 -16.38 10.32 1.49
CA HIS A 57 -17.40 11.20 0.95
C HIS A 57 -17.76 12.35 1.93
N SER A 58 -17.86 12.05 3.22
CA SER A 58 -18.12 13.04 4.27
C SER A 58 -17.01 14.08 4.35
N LEU A 59 -15.74 13.65 4.41
CA LEU A 59 -14.59 14.55 4.51
C LEU A 59 -14.42 15.42 3.26
N VAL A 60 -14.52 14.83 2.07
CA VAL A 60 -14.38 15.61 0.84
C VAL A 60 -15.52 16.62 0.71
N GLY A 61 -16.78 16.20 0.94
CA GLY A 61 -17.94 17.10 0.87
C GLY A 61 -17.93 18.21 1.90
N GLY A 62 -17.52 17.89 3.15
CA GLY A 62 -17.56 18.85 4.26
C GLY A 62 -16.32 19.74 4.39
N VAL A 63 -15.17 19.32 3.85
CA VAL A 63 -13.88 20.00 4.10
C VAL A 63 -13.21 20.48 2.81
N LEU A 64 -13.28 19.72 1.71
CA LEU A 64 -12.40 19.90 0.56
C LEU A 64 -13.08 20.51 -0.68
N VAL A 65 -14.37 20.28 -0.89
CA VAL A 65 -15.09 20.83 -2.06
C VAL A 65 -14.97 22.34 -2.08
N GLY A 66 -14.59 22.88 -3.25
CA GLY A 66 -14.34 24.31 -3.46
C GLY A 66 -12.96 24.81 -3.07
N GLN A 67 -12.13 23.98 -2.43
CA GLN A 67 -10.75 24.32 -2.05
C GLN A 67 -9.77 24.09 -3.20
N ASP A 68 -8.62 24.79 -3.15
CA ASP A 68 -7.50 24.57 -4.07
C ASP A 68 -6.76 23.28 -3.69
N PRO A 69 -6.67 22.26 -4.56
CA PRO A 69 -6.08 20.97 -4.21
C PRO A 69 -4.59 21.00 -3.89
N ARG A 70 -3.87 22.06 -4.24
CA ARG A 70 -2.41 22.15 -4.08
C ARG A 70 -1.96 22.32 -2.64
N GLY A 71 -2.86 22.71 -1.75
CA GLY A 71 -2.59 22.93 -0.31
C GLY A 71 -2.65 21.65 0.52
N VAL A 72 -2.01 20.54 0.09
CA VAL A 72 -2.18 19.20 0.65
C VAL A 72 -2.03 19.14 2.17
N LEU A 73 -0.97 19.73 2.74
CA LEU A 73 -0.76 19.73 4.19
C LEU A 73 -1.86 20.49 4.96
N GLY A 74 -2.33 21.62 4.42
CA GLY A 74 -3.46 22.36 5.01
C GLY A 74 -4.75 21.54 5.00
N HIS A 75 -5.00 20.81 3.94
CA HIS A 75 -6.15 19.91 3.83
C HIS A 75 -6.06 18.73 4.79
N TRP A 76 -4.86 18.15 4.96
CA TRP A 76 -4.64 17.10 5.96
C TRP A 76 -5.00 17.58 7.37
N HIS A 77 -4.50 18.76 7.77
CA HIS A 77 -4.83 19.35 9.07
C HIS A 77 -6.33 19.63 9.21
N ALA A 78 -6.97 20.21 8.21
CA ALA A 78 -8.40 20.48 8.23
C ALA A 78 -9.24 19.20 8.38
N MET A 79 -8.85 18.10 7.73
CA MET A 79 -9.53 16.81 7.88
C MET A 79 -9.32 16.22 9.28
N VAL A 80 -8.11 16.30 9.84
CA VAL A 80 -7.83 15.85 11.23
C VAL A 80 -8.66 16.65 12.24
N ASP A 81 -8.71 17.97 12.09
CA ASP A 81 -9.51 18.83 12.96
C ASP A 81 -11.01 18.54 12.85
N HIS A 82 -11.49 18.25 11.64
CA HIS A 82 -12.90 17.90 11.41
C HIS A 82 -13.32 16.64 12.17
N VAL A 83 -12.46 15.64 12.24
CA VAL A 83 -12.74 14.37 12.94
C VAL A 83 -12.31 14.37 14.41
N PHE A 84 -11.84 15.48 14.95
CA PHE A 84 -11.25 15.57 16.30
C PHE A 84 -12.11 14.93 17.39
N LYS A 85 -13.42 15.19 17.41
CA LYS A 85 -14.34 14.65 18.43
C LYS A 85 -14.61 13.16 18.30
N SER A 86 -14.56 12.61 17.08
CA SER A 86 -14.72 11.17 16.81
C SER A 86 -13.41 10.40 16.85
N GLY A 87 -12.29 11.11 16.98
CA GLY A 87 -10.94 10.56 16.96
C GLY A 87 -10.40 10.31 15.55
N ASN A 88 -9.10 10.35 15.41
CA ASN A 88 -8.38 10.18 14.16
C ASN A 88 -7.81 8.75 13.98
N ARG A 89 -8.51 7.72 14.47
CA ARG A 89 -8.12 6.30 14.37
C ARG A 89 -9.08 5.52 13.47
N GLY A 90 -8.67 4.32 13.08
CA GLY A 90 -9.50 3.40 12.29
C GLY A 90 -9.98 4.03 10.99
N ASN A 91 -11.27 4.01 10.75
CA ASN A 91 -11.90 4.48 9.50
C ASN A 91 -11.61 5.96 9.19
N ASN A 92 -11.50 6.82 10.21
CA ASN A 92 -11.18 8.23 10.01
C ASN A 92 -9.76 8.38 9.43
N THR A 93 -8.76 7.75 10.04
CA THR A 93 -7.38 7.79 9.55
C THR A 93 -7.25 7.14 8.18
N ALA A 94 -7.92 6.01 7.96
CA ALA A 94 -7.91 5.33 6.67
C ALA A 94 -8.49 6.20 5.55
N ALA A 95 -9.57 6.94 5.83
CA ALA A 95 -10.17 7.88 4.87
C ALA A 95 -9.25 9.08 4.61
N ILE A 96 -8.69 9.69 5.67
CA ILE A 96 -7.73 10.80 5.54
C ILE A 96 -6.53 10.37 4.70
N ALA A 97 -5.95 9.20 4.97
CA ALA A 97 -4.81 8.68 4.22
C ALA A 97 -5.12 8.46 2.72
N ALA A 98 -6.30 7.92 2.40
CA ALA A 98 -6.72 7.75 1.01
C ALA A 98 -6.90 9.10 0.29
N ILE A 99 -7.53 10.08 0.95
CA ILE A 99 -7.72 11.42 0.41
C ILE A 99 -6.35 12.12 0.23
N ASP A 100 -5.50 12.09 1.24
CA ASP A 100 -4.16 12.70 1.21
C ASP A 100 -3.31 12.15 0.06
N THR A 101 -3.29 10.83 -0.12
CA THR A 101 -2.60 10.18 -1.23
C THR A 101 -3.14 10.65 -2.59
N ALA A 102 -4.48 10.77 -2.75
CA ALA A 102 -5.07 11.27 -3.98
C ALA A 102 -4.75 12.76 -4.22
N LEU A 103 -4.66 13.58 -3.17
CA LEU A 103 -4.27 14.99 -3.29
C LEU A 103 -2.80 15.14 -3.69
N TRP A 104 -1.89 14.29 -3.19
CA TRP A 104 -0.50 14.29 -3.64
C TRP A 104 -0.36 13.84 -5.10
N ASP A 105 -1.11 12.81 -5.54
CA ASP A 105 -1.15 12.42 -6.96
C ASP A 105 -1.70 13.56 -7.82
N LEU A 106 -2.78 14.22 -7.38
CA LEU A 106 -3.36 15.36 -8.07
C LEU A 106 -2.35 16.51 -8.19
N LYS A 107 -1.63 16.84 -7.12
CA LYS A 107 -0.59 17.88 -7.14
C LYS A 107 0.53 17.57 -8.12
N ALA A 108 0.98 16.32 -8.17
CA ALA A 108 2.00 15.89 -9.14
C ALA A 108 1.50 16.03 -10.58
N ARG A 109 0.25 15.65 -10.85
CA ARG A 109 -0.39 15.80 -12.16
C ARG A 109 -0.55 17.26 -12.58
N ILE A 110 -0.96 18.12 -11.66
CA ILE A 110 -1.05 19.59 -11.89
C ILE A 110 0.31 20.16 -12.27
N ASN A 111 1.37 19.72 -11.61
CA ASN A 111 2.73 20.16 -11.88
C ASN A 111 3.35 19.49 -13.13
N ASN A 112 2.66 18.53 -13.73
CA ASN A 112 3.16 17.70 -14.82
C ASN A 112 4.52 17.05 -14.50
N GLU A 113 4.64 16.51 -13.29
CA GLU A 113 5.85 15.83 -12.82
C GLU A 113 5.52 14.53 -12.07
N PRO A 114 6.46 13.59 -11.99
CA PRO A 114 6.23 12.35 -11.24
C PRO A 114 6.17 12.63 -9.74
N LEU A 115 5.31 11.88 -9.02
CA LEU A 115 5.06 12.05 -7.60
C LEU A 115 6.34 12.04 -6.74
N TRP A 116 7.32 11.19 -7.05
CA TRP A 116 8.58 11.15 -6.30
C TRP A 116 9.32 12.50 -6.31
N ARG A 117 9.21 13.27 -7.41
CA ARG A 117 9.81 14.61 -7.54
C ARG A 117 9.01 15.63 -6.74
N THR A 118 7.68 15.61 -6.86
CA THR A 118 6.77 16.45 -6.06
C THR A 118 7.02 16.30 -4.56
N LEU A 119 7.37 15.07 -4.12
CA LEU A 119 7.71 14.76 -2.73
C LEU A 119 9.15 15.14 -2.34
N GLY A 120 9.95 15.68 -3.27
CA GLY A 120 11.30 16.15 -3.00
C GLY A 120 12.37 15.06 -2.97
N ALA A 121 12.09 13.87 -3.52
CA ALA A 121 13.10 12.82 -3.59
C ALA A 121 14.19 13.15 -4.63
N SER A 122 15.44 12.81 -4.33
CA SER A 122 16.59 12.99 -5.22
C SER A 122 16.73 11.88 -6.26
N SER A 123 16.01 10.77 -6.11
CA SER A 123 16.07 9.60 -6.98
C SER A 123 14.70 8.96 -7.15
N ASN A 124 14.47 8.41 -8.33
CA ASN A 124 13.29 7.57 -8.62
C ASN A 124 13.54 6.08 -8.33
N ARG A 125 14.64 5.76 -7.66
CA ARG A 125 15.01 4.39 -7.32
C ARG A 125 14.96 4.18 -5.84
N VAL A 126 14.36 3.06 -5.43
CA VAL A 126 14.30 2.61 -4.05
C VAL A 126 14.73 1.14 -4.00
N ARG A 127 15.39 0.76 -2.90
CA ARG A 127 15.76 -0.62 -2.66
C ARG A 127 14.49 -1.45 -2.41
N ALA A 128 14.40 -2.60 -3.06
CA ALA A 128 13.26 -3.51 -2.94
C ALA A 128 13.68 -4.84 -2.30
N TYR A 129 12.77 -5.43 -1.57
CA TYR A 129 12.81 -6.83 -1.16
C TYR A 129 11.58 -7.58 -1.67
N ALA A 130 11.68 -8.88 -1.84
CA ALA A 130 10.56 -9.72 -2.22
C ALA A 130 9.70 -10.04 -0.98
N SER A 131 8.38 -9.90 -1.09
CA SER A 131 7.42 -10.26 -0.05
C SER A 131 6.27 -11.03 -0.68
N GLY A 132 6.10 -12.29 -0.27
CA GLY A 132 5.09 -13.18 -0.85
C GLY A 132 3.73 -13.13 -0.17
N ILE A 133 3.65 -12.62 1.07
CA ILE A 133 2.52 -12.86 2.00
C ILE A 133 2.22 -14.37 1.99
N ASP A 134 3.20 -15.14 2.35
CA ASP A 134 3.48 -16.49 1.86
C ASP A 134 3.30 -17.59 2.91
N LEU A 135 2.57 -17.32 4.01
CA LEU A 135 2.44 -18.29 5.09
C LEU A 135 1.81 -19.61 4.62
N CYS A 136 0.86 -19.56 3.67
CA CYS A 136 0.17 -20.74 3.13
C CYS A 136 0.97 -21.49 2.05
N LEU A 137 2.16 -21.01 1.65
CA LEU A 137 2.97 -21.70 0.64
C LEU A 137 3.70 -22.90 1.22
N SER A 138 3.83 -23.97 0.42
CA SER A 138 4.71 -25.09 0.71
C SER A 138 6.19 -24.66 0.66
N ASN A 139 7.07 -25.51 1.18
CA ASN A 139 8.51 -25.28 1.16
C ASN A 139 9.04 -25.14 -0.28
N GLU A 140 8.53 -25.96 -1.19
CA GLU A 140 8.89 -25.94 -2.62
C GLU A 140 8.44 -24.65 -3.27
N GLU A 141 7.22 -24.17 -2.98
CA GLU A 141 6.69 -22.92 -3.52
C GLU A 141 7.45 -21.71 -3.02
N ILE A 142 7.84 -21.69 -1.72
CA ILE A 142 8.70 -20.65 -1.15
C ILE A 142 10.04 -20.62 -1.89
N GLY A 143 10.71 -21.77 -2.02
CA GLY A 143 11.96 -21.88 -2.74
C GLY A 143 11.86 -21.37 -4.18
N ALA A 144 10.82 -21.81 -4.89
CA ALA A 144 10.56 -21.36 -6.27
C ALA A 144 10.27 -19.85 -6.35
N PHE A 145 9.51 -19.28 -5.41
CA PHE A 145 9.21 -17.86 -5.38
C PHE A 145 10.48 -17.03 -5.21
N TYR A 146 11.29 -17.30 -4.19
CA TYR A 146 12.49 -16.51 -3.92
C TYR A 146 13.60 -16.75 -4.94
N THR A 147 13.71 -17.93 -5.55
CA THR A 147 14.62 -18.17 -6.68
C THR A 147 14.23 -17.32 -7.90
N ARG A 148 12.93 -17.19 -8.23
CA ARG A 148 12.49 -16.29 -9.30
C ARG A 148 12.78 -14.82 -8.98
N MET A 149 12.73 -14.41 -7.70
CA MET A 149 13.08 -13.05 -7.30
C MET A 149 14.59 -12.82 -7.40
N ALA A 150 15.41 -13.78 -6.98
CA ALA A 150 16.86 -13.75 -7.13
C ALA A 150 17.28 -13.62 -8.60
N ALA A 151 16.64 -14.35 -9.50
CA ALA A 151 16.88 -14.24 -10.95
C ALA A 151 16.56 -12.84 -11.53
N LYS A 152 15.71 -12.04 -10.85
CA LYS A 152 15.45 -10.62 -11.17
C LYS A 152 16.42 -9.66 -10.49
N GLY A 153 17.45 -10.15 -9.81
CA GLY A 153 18.43 -9.35 -9.09
C GLY A 153 18.00 -8.88 -7.69
N VAL A 154 16.87 -9.39 -7.16
CA VAL A 154 16.41 -9.10 -5.80
C VAL A 154 17.14 -10.02 -4.83
N CYS A 155 17.85 -9.45 -3.85
CA CYS A 155 18.59 -10.20 -2.82
C CYS A 155 17.98 -10.12 -1.43
N GLY A 156 16.93 -9.32 -1.24
CA GLY A 156 16.18 -9.22 0.02
C GLY A 156 14.87 -9.98 -0.03
N GLY A 157 14.46 -10.59 1.08
CA GLY A 157 13.15 -11.23 1.21
C GLY A 157 12.52 -11.00 2.57
N LYS A 158 11.18 -10.92 2.61
CA LYS A 158 10.38 -10.90 3.83
C LYS A 158 9.45 -12.10 3.83
N LEU A 159 9.58 -12.97 4.82
CA LEU A 159 8.83 -14.20 5.01
C LEU A 159 7.79 -14.02 6.11
N LYS A 160 6.57 -14.47 5.87
CA LYS A 160 5.55 -14.61 6.91
C LYS A 160 5.81 -15.86 7.74
N ILE A 161 5.86 -15.69 9.07
CA ILE A 161 6.11 -16.73 10.08
C ILE A 161 5.15 -16.54 11.27
N GLY A 162 5.26 -17.39 12.29
CA GLY A 162 4.60 -17.20 13.58
C GLY A 162 3.59 -18.27 13.97
N LEU A 163 3.55 -19.41 13.28
CA LEU A 163 2.68 -20.54 13.66
C LEU A 163 3.43 -21.66 14.35
N ASP A 164 4.63 -22.03 13.89
CA ASP A 164 5.42 -23.13 14.40
C ASP A 164 6.91 -22.86 14.21
N LEU A 165 7.66 -22.84 15.31
CA LEU A 165 9.07 -22.45 15.32
C LEU A 165 9.95 -23.32 14.41
N GLU A 166 9.75 -24.64 14.41
CA GLU A 166 10.56 -25.55 13.59
C GLU A 166 10.31 -25.34 12.11
N SER A 167 9.03 -25.18 11.75
CA SER A 167 8.62 -24.84 10.39
C SER A 167 9.19 -23.48 9.98
N ASP A 168 9.09 -22.46 10.82
CA ASP A 168 9.57 -21.11 10.55
C ASP A 168 11.08 -21.10 10.28
N MET A 169 11.87 -21.79 11.12
CA MET A 169 13.32 -21.90 10.92
C MET A 169 13.67 -22.57 9.59
N ARG A 170 12.95 -23.62 9.21
CA ARG A 170 13.14 -24.32 7.93
C ARG A 170 12.81 -23.39 6.76
N ARG A 171 11.68 -22.66 6.83
CA ARG A 171 11.22 -21.72 5.80
C ARG A 171 12.20 -20.55 5.61
N ILE A 172 12.75 -20.01 6.71
CA ILE A 172 13.80 -18.97 6.67
C ILE A 172 15.06 -19.49 5.95
N GLY A 173 15.46 -20.72 6.24
CA GLY A 173 16.60 -21.37 5.55
C GLY A 173 16.36 -21.48 4.04
N ILE A 174 15.18 -21.94 3.63
CA ILE A 174 14.80 -22.05 2.21
C ILE A 174 14.82 -20.67 1.51
N MET A 175 14.26 -19.64 2.12
CA MET A 175 14.30 -18.28 1.58
C MET A 175 15.74 -17.79 1.42
N ARG A 176 16.58 -17.96 2.45
CA ARG A 176 18.00 -17.58 2.43
C ARG A 176 18.73 -18.24 1.26
N ASP A 177 18.62 -19.55 1.15
CA ASP A 177 19.34 -20.33 0.15
C ASP A 177 18.90 -20.01 -1.28
N ALA A 178 17.58 -19.80 -1.46
CA ALA A 178 17.02 -19.36 -2.73
C ALA A 178 17.51 -17.94 -3.14
N LEU A 179 17.54 -16.99 -2.21
CA LEU A 179 18.01 -15.63 -2.48
C LEU A 179 19.52 -15.55 -2.74
N ALA A 180 20.30 -16.46 -2.10
CA ALA A 180 21.75 -16.55 -2.33
C ALA A 180 22.12 -16.89 -3.79
N THR A 181 21.21 -17.49 -4.56
CA THR A 181 21.40 -17.75 -6.00
C THR A 181 21.57 -16.46 -6.84
N SER A 182 21.23 -15.30 -6.29
CA SER A 182 21.52 -14.00 -6.90
C SER A 182 23.00 -13.64 -6.95
N GLY A 183 23.87 -14.40 -6.29
CA GLY A 183 25.28 -14.13 -6.11
C GLY A 183 25.59 -13.01 -5.10
N ARG A 184 24.60 -12.54 -4.34
CA ARG A 184 24.71 -11.48 -3.33
C ARG A 184 24.38 -12.05 -1.95
N THR A 185 24.86 -11.40 -0.90
CA THR A 185 24.47 -11.75 0.48
C THR A 185 22.97 -11.50 0.67
N PRO A 186 22.18 -12.52 1.05
CA PRO A 186 20.75 -12.34 1.27
C PRO A 186 20.44 -11.41 2.46
N GLU A 187 19.43 -10.57 2.29
CA GLU A 187 18.81 -9.81 3.38
C GLU A 187 17.49 -10.46 3.75
N LEU A 188 17.42 -10.86 5.02
CA LEU A 188 16.27 -11.60 5.52
C LEU A 188 15.47 -10.72 6.48
N CYS A 189 14.20 -10.53 6.15
CA CYS A 189 13.20 -9.96 7.03
C CYS A 189 12.18 -11.06 7.37
N ILE A 190 11.71 -11.03 8.60
CA ILE A 190 10.62 -11.90 9.07
C ILE A 190 9.46 -11.03 9.57
N ASP A 191 8.25 -11.54 9.44
CA ASP A 191 7.04 -10.83 9.79
C ASP A 191 6.06 -11.80 10.46
N VAL A 192 5.89 -11.65 11.77
CA VAL A 192 5.00 -12.48 12.60
C VAL A 192 3.58 -11.90 12.72
N ASN A 193 3.36 -10.73 12.09
CA ASN A 193 2.19 -9.87 12.30
C ASN A 193 2.09 -9.39 13.77
N GLU A 194 0.91 -9.01 14.27
CA GLU A 194 0.73 -8.53 15.65
C GLU A 194 0.71 -9.68 16.67
#